data_de9c354d6568a02db2ef72e71a7b8b75
#
_entry.id   de9c354d6568a02db2ef72e71a7b8b75
#
_cell.length_a   1.000
_cell.length_b   1.000
_cell.length_c   1.000
_cell.angle_alpha   90.00
_cell.angle_beta   90.00
_cell.angle_gamma   90.00
#
_symmetry.space_group_name_H-M   'P 1'
#
loop_
_entity.id
_entity.type
_entity.pdbx_description
1 polymer ?
#
loop_
_entity_poly.entity_id
_entity_poly.type
_entity_poly.pdbx_seq_one_letter_code
_entity_poly.pdbx_strand_id
1 'polypeptide(L)'
;SAKKIAYAASFGGSEVLPNDKENIKKWLKRYDKITIRENSGVKIANELGVPAEQVLDPTFLLEKSEWEKLIPQRECSEKYVLVYQLHPNKQFDEYAKQYAKKKGLKLYRLSHCFHHIVRSGKFVCCPPIGEFLWYIKNAEHFLTDSFHGTALTHNLPMFCQRVTAKESQVFFSLSATKTEYSKATTTLTLTAKK
;
A
#
# COMPACT_ATOMS: atom_id res chain seq x y z
N SER A 1 1.35 -27.31 -24.10
CA SER A 1 1.60 -25.92 -23.78
C SER A 1 1.59 -25.74 -22.24
N ALA A 2 2.43 -24.83 -21.71
CA ALA A 2 2.45 -24.55 -20.28
C ALA A 2 1.13 -23.92 -19.83
N LYS A 3 0.62 -24.32 -18.65
CA LYS A 3 -0.55 -23.70 -18.04
C LYS A 3 -0.23 -22.25 -17.62
N LYS A 4 -1.16 -21.33 -17.89
CA LYS A 4 -1.06 -19.92 -17.53
C LYS A 4 -2.02 -19.61 -16.39
N ILE A 5 -1.50 -19.21 -15.25
CA ILE A 5 -2.29 -18.88 -14.07
C ILE A 5 -1.99 -17.44 -13.66
N ALA A 6 -3.03 -16.65 -13.42
CA ALA A 6 -2.92 -15.36 -12.77
C ALA A 6 -3.33 -15.51 -11.31
N TYR A 7 -2.39 -15.28 -10.38
CA TYR A 7 -2.66 -15.34 -8.95
C TYR A 7 -2.73 -13.92 -8.37
N ALA A 8 -3.84 -13.63 -7.66
CA ALA A 8 -4.08 -12.36 -6.98
C ALA A 8 -3.88 -11.12 -7.89
N ALA A 9 -4.28 -11.23 -9.16
CA ALA A 9 -4.21 -10.11 -10.10
C ALA A 9 -5.07 -8.94 -9.63
N SER A 10 -4.88 -7.77 -10.24
CA SER A 10 -5.65 -6.56 -9.96
C SER A 10 -5.90 -5.77 -11.23
N PHE A 11 -7.09 -5.22 -11.36
CA PHE A 11 -7.40 -4.25 -12.40
C PHE A 11 -6.97 -2.82 -12.02
N GLY A 12 -6.67 -2.58 -10.74
CA GLY A 12 -6.28 -1.26 -10.25
C GLY A 12 -7.41 -0.23 -10.24
N GLY A 13 -8.63 -0.63 -10.62
CA GLY A 13 -9.81 0.21 -10.68
C GLY A 13 -11.10 -0.60 -10.52
N SER A 14 -12.23 0.11 -10.44
CA SER A 14 -13.57 -0.50 -10.31
C SER A 14 -14.28 -0.70 -11.64
N GLU A 15 -13.74 -0.15 -12.73
CA GLU A 15 -14.37 -0.15 -14.06
C GLU A 15 -13.32 -0.32 -15.15
N VAL A 16 -13.76 -0.83 -16.29
CA VAL A 16 -12.99 -0.93 -17.53
C VAL A 16 -13.62 -0.01 -18.56
N LEU A 17 -12.79 0.76 -19.24
CA LEU A 17 -13.27 1.64 -20.32
C LEU A 17 -13.95 0.80 -21.42
N PRO A 18 -15.07 1.27 -21.99
CA PRO A 18 -15.84 0.53 -23.01
C PRO A 18 -14.97 0.04 -24.17
N ASN A 19 -14.04 0.88 -24.64
CA ASN A 19 -13.16 0.58 -25.77
C ASN A 19 -12.13 -0.52 -25.46
N ASP A 20 -11.85 -0.80 -24.19
CA ASP A 20 -10.85 -1.80 -23.77
C ASP A 20 -11.46 -3.16 -23.46
N LYS A 21 -12.78 -3.25 -23.29
CA LYS A 21 -13.48 -4.46 -22.85
C LYS A 21 -13.18 -5.67 -23.72
N GLU A 22 -13.25 -5.55 -25.02
CA GLU A 22 -13.02 -6.67 -25.94
C GLU A 22 -11.54 -7.14 -25.91
N ASN A 23 -10.61 -6.21 -25.84
CA ASN A 23 -9.19 -6.55 -25.76
C ASN A 23 -8.86 -7.25 -24.43
N ILE A 24 -9.38 -6.72 -23.31
CA ILE A 24 -9.19 -7.31 -21.99
C ILE A 24 -9.80 -8.71 -21.96
N LYS A 25 -11.02 -8.89 -22.44
CA LYS A 25 -11.68 -10.20 -22.54
C LYS A 25 -10.82 -11.20 -23.34
N LYS A 26 -10.28 -10.77 -24.49
CA LYS A 26 -9.39 -11.59 -25.32
C LYS A 26 -8.12 -12.00 -24.56
N TRP A 27 -7.53 -11.10 -23.78
CA TRP A 27 -6.32 -11.37 -23.00
C TRP A 27 -6.60 -12.28 -21.81
N LEU A 28 -7.68 -12.05 -21.07
CA LEU A 28 -8.09 -12.87 -19.91
C LEU A 28 -8.34 -14.33 -20.34
N LYS A 29 -8.99 -14.56 -21.48
CA LYS A 29 -9.24 -15.92 -22.04
C LYS A 29 -7.97 -16.73 -22.36
N ARG A 30 -6.78 -16.11 -22.30
CA ARG A 30 -5.51 -16.80 -22.49
C ARG A 30 -4.99 -17.50 -21.24
N TYR A 31 -5.66 -17.29 -20.10
CA TYR A 31 -5.32 -17.91 -18.82
C TYR A 31 -6.21 -19.10 -18.53
N ASP A 32 -5.60 -20.17 -18.02
CA ASP A 32 -6.30 -21.38 -17.59
C ASP A 32 -7.02 -21.18 -16.25
N LYS A 33 -6.46 -20.31 -15.37
CA LYS A 33 -7.10 -19.90 -14.11
C LYS A 33 -6.71 -18.46 -13.78
N ILE A 34 -7.71 -17.73 -13.27
CA ILE A 34 -7.54 -16.32 -12.82
C ILE A 34 -8.06 -16.21 -11.42
N THR A 35 -7.24 -15.68 -10.53
CA THR A 35 -7.66 -15.21 -9.21
C THR A 35 -7.30 -13.73 -9.06
N ILE A 36 -8.17 -12.98 -8.37
CA ILE A 36 -8.10 -11.52 -8.28
C ILE A 36 -8.22 -11.14 -6.81
N ARG A 37 -7.45 -10.14 -6.38
CA ARG A 37 -7.42 -9.74 -4.97
C ARG A 37 -8.53 -8.79 -4.54
N GLU A 38 -9.19 -8.10 -5.48
CA GLU A 38 -10.31 -7.20 -5.19
C GLU A 38 -11.64 -7.69 -5.79
N ASN A 39 -12.72 -7.48 -5.06
CA ASN A 39 -14.07 -7.89 -5.47
C ASN A 39 -14.54 -7.16 -6.74
N SER A 40 -14.16 -5.88 -6.93
CA SER A 40 -14.45 -5.14 -8.15
C SER A 40 -13.84 -5.81 -9.39
N GLY A 41 -12.61 -6.29 -9.29
CA GLY A 41 -11.94 -6.99 -10.38
C GLY A 41 -12.59 -8.34 -10.71
N VAL A 42 -13.06 -9.09 -9.70
CA VAL A 42 -13.84 -10.32 -9.91
C VAL A 42 -15.13 -10.03 -10.67
N LYS A 43 -15.85 -8.98 -10.31
CA LYS A 43 -17.06 -8.54 -11.04
C LYS A 43 -16.73 -8.21 -12.49
N ILE A 44 -15.69 -7.41 -12.74
CA ILE A 44 -15.24 -7.07 -14.10
C ILE A 44 -14.94 -8.33 -14.92
N ALA A 45 -14.18 -9.28 -14.39
CA ALA A 45 -13.84 -10.52 -15.11
C ALA A 45 -15.10 -11.32 -15.45
N ASN A 46 -16.03 -11.48 -14.49
CA ASN A 46 -17.27 -12.20 -14.70
C ASN A 46 -18.21 -11.50 -15.71
N GLU A 47 -18.31 -10.18 -15.70
CA GLU A 47 -19.05 -9.39 -16.69
C GLU A 47 -18.46 -9.54 -18.11
N LEU A 48 -17.16 -9.75 -18.21
CA LEU A 48 -16.48 -10.06 -19.48
C LEU A 48 -16.61 -11.54 -19.89
N GLY A 49 -17.32 -12.36 -19.10
CA GLY A 49 -17.52 -13.78 -19.37
C GLY A 49 -16.28 -14.64 -19.10
N VAL A 50 -15.43 -14.20 -18.18
CA VAL A 50 -14.23 -14.96 -17.76
C VAL A 50 -14.33 -15.24 -16.26
N PRO A 51 -14.45 -16.52 -15.84
CA PRO A 51 -14.57 -16.87 -14.43
C PRO A 51 -13.33 -16.43 -13.63
N ALA A 52 -13.54 -15.82 -12.49
CA ALA A 52 -12.47 -15.45 -11.58
C ALA A 52 -12.93 -15.61 -10.12
N GLU A 53 -11.99 -15.93 -9.24
CA GLU A 53 -12.21 -16.09 -7.79
C GLU A 53 -11.45 -15.01 -7.04
N GLN A 54 -12.00 -14.53 -5.91
CA GLN A 54 -11.29 -13.62 -5.04
C GLN A 54 -10.33 -14.37 -4.13
N VAL A 55 -9.10 -13.88 -4.01
CA VAL A 55 -8.08 -14.39 -3.10
C VAL A 55 -7.40 -13.25 -2.35
N LEU A 56 -6.69 -13.55 -1.28
CA LEU A 56 -5.88 -12.57 -0.57
C LEU A 56 -4.68 -12.12 -1.40
N ASP A 57 -4.25 -10.87 -1.20
CA ASP A 57 -3.00 -10.38 -1.76
C ASP A 57 -1.82 -11.23 -1.26
N PRO A 58 -0.81 -11.51 -2.09
CA PRO A 58 0.34 -12.34 -1.71
C PRO A 58 1.09 -11.87 -0.46
N THR A 59 1.03 -10.58 -0.14
CA THR A 59 1.65 -10.03 1.08
C THR A 59 1.08 -10.60 2.38
N PHE A 60 -0.13 -11.19 2.33
CA PHE A 60 -0.76 -11.85 3.49
C PHE A 60 -0.47 -13.36 3.57
N LEU A 61 0.25 -13.94 2.60
CA LEU A 61 0.60 -15.37 2.62
C LEU A 61 1.76 -15.71 3.55
N LEU A 62 2.60 -14.72 3.85
CA LEU A 62 3.72 -14.89 4.75
C LEU A 62 3.37 -14.36 6.14
N GLU A 63 3.73 -15.13 7.14
CA GLU A 63 3.64 -14.68 8.53
C GLU A 63 4.74 -13.65 8.86
N LYS A 64 4.54 -12.95 9.98
CA LYS A 64 5.49 -11.95 10.48
C LYS A 64 6.92 -12.47 10.57
N SER A 65 7.12 -13.69 11.07
CA SER A 65 8.42 -14.33 11.23
C SER A 65 9.17 -14.50 9.91
N GLU A 66 8.46 -14.75 8.81
CA GLU A 66 9.06 -14.87 7.49
C GLU A 66 9.50 -13.51 6.94
N TRP A 67 8.66 -12.48 7.12
CA TRP A 67 9.04 -11.12 6.77
C TRP A 67 10.26 -10.62 7.55
N GLU A 68 10.33 -10.94 8.85
CA GLU A 68 11.44 -10.54 9.71
C GLU A 68 12.80 -11.13 9.29
N LYS A 69 12.83 -12.31 8.68
CA LYS A 69 14.06 -12.91 8.14
C LYS A 69 14.70 -12.08 7.01
N LEU A 70 13.90 -11.31 6.29
CA LEU A 70 14.38 -10.45 5.21
C LEU A 70 14.94 -9.12 5.69
N ILE A 71 14.66 -8.74 6.94
CA ILE A 71 15.01 -7.43 7.49
C ILE A 71 16.45 -7.45 8.03
N PRO A 72 17.33 -6.53 7.61
CA PRO A 72 18.66 -6.41 8.15
C PRO A 72 18.64 -6.23 9.68
N GLN A 73 19.46 -7.00 10.38
CA GLN A 73 19.59 -6.93 11.85
C GLN A 73 20.57 -5.80 12.22
N ARG A 74 20.08 -4.58 12.24
CA ARG A 74 20.84 -3.39 12.65
C ARG A 74 19.96 -2.46 13.48
N GLU A 75 20.58 -1.75 14.41
CA GLU A 75 19.87 -0.77 15.23
C GLU A 75 19.43 0.46 14.43
N CYS A 76 18.34 1.06 14.85
CA CYS A 76 17.86 2.34 14.38
C CYS A 76 17.97 3.36 15.50
N SER A 77 18.92 4.30 15.39
CA SER A 77 19.11 5.37 16.37
C SER A 77 18.20 6.57 16.17
N GLU A 78 17.54 6.66 15.01
CA GLU A 78 16.76 7.82 14.63
C GLU A 78 15.24 7.54 14.72
N LYS A 79 14.50 8.52 15.27
CA LYS A 79 13.03 8.50 15.26
C LYS A 79 12.50 9.32 14.10
N TYR A 80 11.62 8.74 13.29
CA TYR A 80 11.15 9.39 12.07
C TYR A 80 9.71 9.02 11.70
N VAL A 81 9.10 9.92 10.93
CA VAL A 81 7.91 9.66 10.14
C VAL A 81 8.37 9.18 8.77
N LEU A 82 7.93 8.01 8.35
CA LEU A 82 8.21 7.46 7.03
C LEU A 82 7.06 7.77 6.08
N VAL A 83 7.39 8.24 4.88
CA VAL A 83 6.46 8.44 3.77
C VAL A 83 6.79 7.48 2.63
N TYR A 84 5.81 6.72 2.18
CA TYR A 84 5.85 5.95 0.94
C TYR A 84 4.65 6.32 0.08
N GLN A 85 4.87 7.21 -0.89
CA GLN A 85 3.86 7.83 -1.71
C GLN A 85 4.04 7.43 -3.17
N LEU A 86 3.00 6.83 -3.76
CA LEU A 86 3.00 6.39 -5.17
C LEU A 86 2.50 7.47 -6.12
N HIS A 87 1.49 8.26 -5.68
CA HIS A 87 0.84 9.24 -6.53
C HIS A 87 1.21 10.68 -6.11
N PRO A 88 1.56 11.57 -7.06
CA PRO A 88 1.81 12.97 -6.74
C PRO A 88 0.58 13.61 -6.09
N ASN A 89 0.75 14.14 -4.87
CA ASN A 89 -0.31 14.82 -4.14
C ASN A 89 0.30 15.87 -3.21
N LYS A 90 0.10 17.15 -3.55
CA LYS A 90 0.63 18.28 -2.78
C LYS A 90 0.05 18.36 -1.36
N GLN A 91 -1.22 18.01 -1.16
CA GLN A 91 -1.85 18.02 0.15
C GLN A 91 -1.23 16.94 1.05
N PHE A 92 -0.96 15.76 0.50
CA PHE A 92 -0.26 14.70 1.22
C PHE A 92 1.17 15.13 1.61
N ASP A 93 1.90 15.75 0.68
CA ASP A 93 3.25 16.24 0.95
C ASP A 93 3.28 17.26 2.09
N GLU A 94 2.37 18.22 2.06
CA GLU A 94 2.28 19.24 3.10
C GLU A 94 1.81 18.66 4.44
N TYR A 95 0.85 17.75 4.41
CA TYR A 95 0.42 17.04 5.61
C TYR A 95 1.58 16.28 6.25
N ALA A 96 2.34 15.50 5.47
CA ALA A 96 3.46 14.72 6.00
C ALA A 96 4.52 15.61 6.65
N LYS A 97 4.82 16.75 6.06
CA LYS A 97 5.75 17.75 6.58
C LYS A 97 5.26 18.36 7.92
N GLN A 98 4.00 18.80 7.95
CA GLN A 98 3.39 19.37 9.16
C GLN A 98 3.27 18.31 10.27
N TYR A 99 2.90 17.09 9.92
CA TYR A 99 2.77 15.98 10.86
C TYR A 99 4.11 15.64 11.51
N ALA A 100 5.18 15.50 10.74
CA ALA A 100 6.52 15.25 11.27
C ALA A 100 6.99 16.39 12.18
N LYS A 101 6.79 17.64 11.76
CA LYS A 101 7.09 18.84 12.58
C LYS A 101 6.31 18.84 13.89
N LYS A 102 5.00 18.56 13.86
CA LYS A 102 4.13 18.51 15.05
C LYS A 102 4.59 17.42 16.04
N LYS A 103 5.10 16.30 15.52
CA LYS A 103 5.60 15.18 16.34
C LYS A 103 7.05 15.36 16.80
N GLY A 104 7.76 16.37 16.32
CA GLY A 104 9.19 16.56 16.61
C GLY A 104 10.07 15.46 16.01
N LEU A 105 9.63 14.82 14.89
CA LEU A 105 10.29 13.71 14.27
C LEU A 105 10.93 14.11 12.94
N LYS A 106 12.00 13.40 12.54
CA LYS A 106 12.55 13.52 11.20
C LYS A 106 11.55 13.02 10.16
N LEU A 107 11.59 13.55 8.95
CA LEU A 107 10.78 13.08 7.84
C LEU A 107 11.65 12.29 6.87
N TYR A 108 11.28 11.04 6.58
CA TYR A 108 11.94 10.18 5.61
C TYR A 108 10.97 9.87 4.47
N ARG A 109 11.49 9.79 3.24
CA ARG A 109 10.70 9.47 2.05
C ARG A 109 11.33 8.33 1.29
N LEU A 110 10.60 7.22 1.16
CA LEU A 110 10.94 6.13 0.24
C LEU A 110 10.33 6.44 -1.12
N SER A 111 11.12 6.41 -2.17
CA SER A 111 10.63 6.58 -3.53
C SER A 111 11.58 5.95 -4.55
N HIS A 112 11.00 5.49 -5.66
CA HIS A 112 11.71 5.08 -6.86
C HIS A 112 11.91 6.24 -7.87
N CYS A 113 11.35 7.41 -7.57
CA CYS A 113 11.41 8.58 -8.46
C CYS A 113 12.45 9.58 -7.99
N PHE A 114 13.56 9.73 -8.70
CA PHE A 114 14.63 10.67 -8.36
C PHE A 114 14.19 12.13 -8.22
N HIS A 115 13.18 12.58 -8.97
CA HIS A 115 12.67 13.95 -8.85
C HIS A 115 12.02 14.23 -7.48
N HIS A 116 11.77 13.22 -6.67
CA HIS A 116 11.29 13.41 -5.29
C HIS A 116 12.38 13.89 -4.32
N ILE A 117 13.66 13.90 -4.74
CA ILE A 117 14.78 14.39 -3.90
C ILE A 117 14.63 15.86 -3.48
N VAL A 118 13.91 16.67 -4.29
CA VAL A 118 13.66 18.08 -3.98
C VAL A 118 12.55 18.29 -2.95
N ARG A 119 11.81 17.23 -2.59
CA ARG A 119 10.77 17.31 -1.55
C ARG A 119 11.40 17.33 -0.17
N SER A 120 10.67 17.91 0.80
CA SER A 120 11.11 17.95 2.19
C SER A 120 11.33 16.56 2.80
N GLY A 121 12.36 16.41 3.61
CA GLY A 121 12.71 15.18 4.29
C GLY A 121 13.93 14.47 3.70
N LYS A 122 14.43 13.45 4.40
CA LYS A 122 15.51 12.59 3.91
C LYS A 122 15.00 11.64 2.83
N PHE A 123 15.53 11.77 1.64
CA PHE A 123 15.18 10.93 0.51
C PHE A 123 15.95 9.60 0.54
N VAL A 124 15.25 8.50 0.41
CA VAL A 124 15.79 7.14 0.29
C VAL A 124 15.31 6.57 -1.03
N CYS A 125 16.25 6.40 -1.96
CA CYS A 125 15.97 5.99 -3.33
C CYS A 125 16.07 4.48 -3.48
N CYS A 126 15.03 3.84 -4.01
CA CYS A 126 15.02 2.45 -4.45
C CYS A 126 15.75 1.47 -3.51
N PRO A 127 15.47 1.48 -2.20
CA PRO A 127 16.14 0.54 -1.32
C PRO A 127 15.81 -0.90 -1.69
N PRO A 128 16.73 -1.86 -1.53
CA PRO A 128 16.43 -3.28 -1.62
C PRO A 128 15.28 -3.66 -0.69
N ILE A 129 14.58 -4.77 -0.97
CA ILE A 129 13.37 -5.15 -0.21
C ILE A 129 13.62 -5.25 1.30
N GLY A 130 14.72 -5.82 1.73
CA GLY A 130 15.07 -5.90 3.16
C GLY A 130 15.22 -4.52 3.80
N GLU A 131 15.90 -3.59 3.12
CA GLU A 131 16.04 -2.20 3.56
C GLU A 131 14.69 -1.47 3.59
N PHE A 132 13.84 -1.68 2.57
CA PHE A 132 12.49 -1.13 2.52
C PHE A 132 11.68 -1.56 3.76
N LEU A 133 11.70 -2.86 4.07
CA LEU A 133 11.05 -3.42 5.26
C LEU A 133 11.66 -2.89 6.56
N TRP A 134 13.00 -2.71 6.59
CA TRP A 134 13.69 -2.15 7.75
C TRP A 134 13.23 -0.72 8.03
N TYR A 135 13.13 0.13 7.00
CA TYR A 135 12.60 1.49 7.16
C TYR A 135 11.16 1.49 7.65
N ILE A 136 10.32 0.58 7.14
CA ILE A 136 8.95 0.45 7.62
C ILE A 136 8.94 0.03 9.09
N LYS A 137 9.64 -1.05 9.45
CA LYS A 137 9.66 -1.62 10.80
C LYS A 137 10.12 -0.63 11.88
N ASN A 138 11.07 0.24 11.54
CA ASN A 138 11.69 1.17 12.50
C ASN A 138 11.07 2.58 12.51
N ALA A 139 10.10 2.86 11.65
CA ALA A 139 9.40 4.13 11.67
C ALA A 139 8.49 4.26 12.90
N GLU A 140 8.48 5.44 13.55
CA GLU A 140 7.49 5.74 14.60
C GLU A 140 6.08 5.87 14.00
N HIS A 141 6.00 6.48 12.80
CA HIS A 141 4.77 6.64 12.05
C HIS A 141 5.02 6.39 10.56
N PHE A 142 4.11 5.69 9.91
CA PHE A 142 4.16 5.41 8.47
C PHE A 142 2.96 6.03 7.75
N LEU A 143 3.23 6.89 6.78
CA LEU A 143 2.23 7.55 5.95
C LEU A 143 2.33 7.01 4.52
N THR A 144 1.24 6.49 3.98
CA THR A 144 1.27 5.89 2.63
C THR A 144 -0.08 6.00 1.93
N ASP A 145 -0.05 6.13 0.60
CA ASP A 145 -1.19 5.94 -0.30
C ASP A 145 -1.14 4.55 -0.99
N SER A 146 -0.11 3.76 -0.68
CA SER A 146 0.09 2.43 -1.25
C SER A 146 -0.76 1.38 -0.54
N PHE A 147 -1.48 0.57 -1.31
CA PHE A 147 -2.15 -0.62 -0.78
C PHE A 147 -1.14 -1.59 -0.15
N HIS A 148 -0.05 -1.93 -0.87
CA HIS A 148 0.97 -2.85 -0.34
C HIS A 148 1.71 -2.28 0.86
N GLY A 149 1.96 -0.95 0.87
CA GLY A 149 2.49 -0.29 2.06
C GLY A 149 1.61 -0.52 3.29
N THR A 150 0.28 -0.39 3.13
CA THR A 150 -0.67 -0.67 4.20
C THR A 150 -0.74 -2.16 4.57
N ALA A 151 -0.73 -3.06 3.56
CA ALA A 151 -0.79 -4.50 3.80
C ALA A 151 0.43 -5.01 4.59
N LEU A 152 1.62 -4.52 4.28
CA LEU A 152 2.85 -4.89 5.00
C LEU A 152 2.82 -4.49 6.48
N THR A 153 2.14 -3.39 6.83
CA THR A 153 2.03 -2.97 8.23
C THR A 153 1.12 -3.88 9.07
N HIS A 154 0.31 -4.71 8.42
CA HIS A 154 -0.42 -5.77 9.12
C HIS A 154 0.52 -6.80 9.73
N ASN A 155 1.56 -7.17 9.02
CA ASN A 155 2.55 -8.16 9.45
C ASN A 155 3.70 -7.54 10.26
N LEU A 156 3.95 -6.24 10.09
CA LEU A 156 4.97 -5.48 10.82
C LEU A 156 4.26 -4.50 11.76
N PRO A 157 4.10 -4.84 13.06
CA PRO A 157 3.31 -4.02 13.98
C PRO A 157 3.94 -2.65 14.18
N MET A 158 3.28 -1.65 13.63
CA MET A 158 3.67 -0.25 13.69
C MET A 158 2.45 0.65 13.51
N PHE A 159 2.58 1.92 13.88
CA PHE A 159 1.53 2.89 13.62
C PHE A 159 1.53 3.28 12.15
N CYS A 160 0.52 2.85 11.41
CA CYS A 160 0.34 3.19 10.00
C CYS A 160 -0.87 4.11 9.80
N GLN A 161 -0.67 5.20 9.06
CA GLN A 161 -1.74 6.03 8.52
C GLN A 161 -1.79 5.86 7.00
N ARG A 162 -2.86 5.27 6.50
CA ARG A 162 -3.14 5.29 5.07
C ARG A 162 -3.76 6.62 4.68
N VAL A 163 -3.12 7.32 3.76
CA VAL A 163 -3.61 8.56 3.18
C VAL A 163 -4.17 8.26 1.81
N THR A 164 -5.48 8.37 1.64
CA THR A 164 -6.12 8.27 0.31
C THR A 164 -6.63 9.63 -0.10
N ALA A 165 -6.30 10.06 -1.30
CA ALA A 165 -6.88 11.25 -1.90
C ALA A 165 -8.04 10.83 -2.81
N LYS A 166 -9.25 11.24 -2.46
CA LYS A 166 -10.42 11.15 -3.33
C LYS A 166 -10.93 12.58 -3.49
N GLU A 167 -10.90 13.11 -4.73
CA GLU A 167 -11.49 14.40 -5.13
C GLU A 167 -11.44 15.49 -4.05
N SER A 168 -10.26 16.06 -3.80
CA SER A 168 -10.03 17.18 -2.88
C SER A 168 -10.16 16.89 -1.37
N GLN A 169 -10.37 15.64 -0.95
CA GLN A 169 -10.40 15.26 0.45
C GLN A 169 -9.34 14.20 0.75
N VAL A 170 -8.58 14.42 1.81
CA VAL A 170 -7.60 13.47 2.32
C VAL A 170 -8.30 12.61 3.38
N PHE A 171 -8.48 11.32 3.08
CA PHE A 171 -9.02 10.37 4.04
C PHE A 171 -7.88 9.69 4.78
N PHE A 172 -8.01 9.60 6.10
CA PHE A 172 -7.09 8.88 6.96
C PHE A 172 -7.76 7.60 7.43
N SER A 173 -7.12 6.45 7.22
CA SER A 173 -7.45 5.24 7.95
C SER A 173 -6.33 4.95 8.94
N LEU A 174 -6.69 4.83 10.21
CA LEU A 174 -5.77 4.42 11.27
C LEU A 174 -5.76 2.89 11.31
N SER A 175 -4.63 2.27 11.11
CA SER A 175 -4.42 0.91 11.56
C SER A 175 -3.77 0.93 12.94
N ALA A 176 -4.27 0.09 13.84
CA ALA A 176 -4.03 0.17 15.26
C ALA A 176 -2.56 -0.01 15.68
N THR A 177 -2.23 0.58 16.81
CA THR A 177 -0.97 0.45 17.53
C THR A 177 -0.71 -0.98 18.03
N LYS A 178 0.56 -1.28 18.32
CA LYS A 178 1.12 -2.56 18.81
C LYS A 178 0.29 -3.32 19.87
N THR A 179 -0.62 -2.65 20.56
CA THR A 179 -1.33 -3.20 21.74
C THR A 179 -2.80 -3.55 21.48
N GLU A 180 -3.41 -3.12 20.37
CA GLU A 180 -4.86 -3.25 20.15
C GLU A 180 -5.25 -4.26 19.07
N TYR A 181 -4.29 -4.96 18.48
CA TYR A 181 -4.53 -5.90 17.38
C TYR A 181 -5.34 -7.16 17.76
N SER A 182 -5.67 -7.33 19.05
CA SER A 182 -6.48 -8.48 19.46
C SER A 182 -8.00 -8.22 19.47
N LYS A 183 -8.49 -7.00 19.24
CA LYS A 183 -9.92 -6.70 19.49
C LYS A 183 -10.69 -5.76 18.55
N ALA A 184 -10.15 -5.12 17.54
CA ALA A 184 -11.04 -4.33 16.66
C ALA A 184 -10.41 -3.88 15.34
N THR A 185 -10.90 -4.37 14.22
CA THR A 185 -10.89 -3.64 12.96
C THR A 185 -11.95 -2.53 13.05
N THR A 186 -11.60 -1.38 13.59
CA THR A 186 -12.50 -0.23 13.63
C THR A 186 -12.11 0.75 12.54
N THR A 187 -12.92 0.80 11.49
CA THR A 187 -12.85 1.86 10.48
C THR A 187 -13.45 3.12 11.09
N LEU A 188 -12.61 4.05 11.53
CA LEU A 188 -13.03 5.39 11.90
C LEU A 188 -12.94 6.30 10.68
N THR A 189 -14.10 6.58 10.08
CA THR A 189 -14.23 7.62 9.06
C THR A 189 -14.41 8.96 9.77
N LEU A 190 -13.35 9.73 9.91
CA LEU A 190 -13.42 11.10 10.39
C LEU A 190 -13.73 12.03 9.22
N THR A 191 -14.98 12.47 9.13
CA THR A 191 -15.39 13.54 8.21
C THR A 191 -14.91 14.86 8.80
N ALA A 192 -13.92 15.49 8.20
CA ALA A 192 -13.57 16.87 8.54
C ALA A 192 -14.71 17.79 8.06
N LYS A 193 -15.50 18.32 9.00
CA LYS A 193 -16.38 19.46 8.71
C LYS A 193 -15.51 20.70 8.49
N LYS A 194 -15.93 21.50 7.50
CA LYS A 194 -15.37 22.82 7.12
C LYS A 194 -15.17 23.75 8.30
#